data_484bd80f68cf16fa72313bd7c6f1c729
#
_entry.id   484bd80f68cf16fa72313bd7c6f1c729
#
_cell.length_a   1.000
_cell.length_b   1.000
_cell.length_c   1.000
_cell.angle_alpha   90.00
_cell.angle_beta   90.00
_cell.angle_gamma   90.00
#
_symmetry.space_group_name_H-M   'P 1'
#
loop_
_entity.id
_entity.type
_entity.pdbx_description
1 polymer ?
#
loop_
_entity_poly.entity_id
_entity_poly.type
_entity_poly.pdbx_seq_one_letter_code
_entity_poly.pdbx_strand_id
1 'polypeptide(L)'
;KTLNLINVYPAGTITKGQDGAQLAEMKELQNSGAVAVTDDGVDVADEGLLRKAMEYAATHDVLVMSHCETDSLTDGGVMHEGWVSTQLGLSGTPAESEDLAVAKNIMMGRLASARLHLLHNSTKGAVEAIRAAKASGYDGLTAEVSVQHVALTDEACLGYNTNAKMYPPLRSADHVEAVIAAIKDDTIDALTTDHAPHIEPDKLTPFEHAAMGSTGLETSFAVAYTYLVRPNHITFPKMIEKMSIAPARIIGVDKGALSVGADADIAIFDLSQDWIVDAASGHSKAKNCVFDGHSLTGRCVMTISGGAVKYRL
;
A
#
# COMPACT_ATOMS: atom_id res chain seq x y z
N LYS A 1 2.41 -18.18 -12.26
CA LYS A 1 3.68 -18.27 -13.03
C LYS A 1 3.46 -18.50 -14.53
N THR A 2 2.33 -19.02 -14.99
CA THR A 2 2.09 -19.35 -16.40
C THR A 2 1.68 -18.17 -17.31
N LEU A 3 1.32 -17.03 -16.76
CA LEU A 3 0.94 -15.83 -17.53
C LEU A 3 2.06 -14.79 -17.66
N ASN A 4 3.21 -15.04 -17.17
CA ASN A 4 4.48 -14.28 -17.04
C ASN A 4 4.67 -13.07 -17.99
N LEU A 5 3.80 -12.08 -17.94
CA LEU A 5 4.08 -10.78 -18.52
C LEU A 5 5.15 -10.05 -17.71
N ILE A 6 5.03 -10.12 -16.37
CA ILE A 6 5.94 -9.52 -15.39
C ILE A 6 6.20 -10.52 -14.25
N ASN A 7 7.16 -10.20 -13.37
CA ASN A 7 7.38 -10.98 -12.16
C ASN A 7 6.24 -10.75 -11.16
N VAL A 8 5.75 -11.83 -10.55
CA VAL A 8 4.70 -11.80 -9.53
C VAL A 8 5.18 -12.57 -8.31
N TYR A 9 5.16 -11.92 -7.16
CA TYR A 9 5.60 -12.45 -5.87
C TYR A 9 4.39 -12.49 -4.92
N PRO A 10 3.78 -13.67 -4.68
CA PRO A 10 2.59 -13.78 -3.85
C PRO A 10 2.94 -13.69 -2.37
N ALA A 11 2.04 -13.15 -1.56
CA ALA A 11 1.99 -13.34 -0.12
C ALA A 11 1.03 -14.49 0.23
N GLY A 12 1.33 -15.20 1.32
CA GLY A 12 0.42 -16.15 1.95
C GLY A 12 -0.40 -15.49 3.06
N THR A 13 -1.13 -16.28 3.85
CA THR A 13 -1.90 -15.78 4.99
C THR A 13 -1.16 -15.97 6.31
N ILE A 14 -1.42 -15.09 7.29
CA ILE A 14 -0.99 -15.24 8.70
C ILE A 14 -1.88 -16.27 9.38
N THR A 15 -3.21 -16.13 9.21
CA THR A 15 -4.21 -17.03 9.79
C THR A 15 -4.93 -17.83 8.70
N LYS A 16 -5.44 -19.00 9.02
CA LYS A 16 -6.20 -19.84 8.10
C LYS A 16 -7.47 -19.11 7.67
N GLY A 17 -7.62 -18.95 6.36
CA GLY A 17 -8.80 -18.25 5.81
C GLY A 17 -8.88 -16.76 6.19
N GLN A 18 -7.83 -16.18 6.75
CA GLN A 18 -7.83 -14.79 7.27
C GLN A 18 -8.92 -14.58 8.35
N ASP A 19 -9.19 -15.62 9.17
CA ASP A 19 -10.26 -15.59 10.15
C ASP A 19 -9.82 -15.14 11.56
N GLY A 20 -8.50 -14.89 11.75
CA GLY A 20 -7.92 -14.46 13.01
C GLY A 20 -7.96 -15.50 14.13
N ALA A 21 -8.32 -16.76 13.85
CA ALA A 21 -8.53 -17.79 14.88
C ALA A 21 -7.38 -18.79 15.00
N GLN A 22 -6.76 -19.18 13.89
CA GLN A 22 -5.69 -20.17 13.85
C GLN A 22 -4.58 -19.75 12.88
N LEU A 23 -3.32 -19.99 13.29
CA LEU A 23 -2.18 -19.73 12.41
C LEU A 23 -2.23 -20.61 11.15
N ALA A 24 -1.88 -20.03 10.01
CA ALA A 24 -1.61 -20.76 8.79
C ALA A 24 -0.22 -21.42 8.87
N GLU A 25 0.05 -22.35 7.96
CA GLU A 25 1.34 -23.01 7.84
C GLU A 25 2.34 -22.08 7.10
N MET A 26 2.70 -20.96 7.71
CA MET A 26 3.45 -19.86 7.07
C MET A 26 4.76 -20.33 6.43
N LYS A 27 5.49 -21.27 7.06
CA LYS A 27 6.72 -21.83 6.49
C LYS A 27 6.45 -22.66 5.23
N GLU A 28 5.36 -23.41 5.19
CA GLU A 28 4.99 -24.17 3.99
C GLU A 28 4.53 -23.24 2.86
N LEU A 29 3.86 -22.13 3.18
CA LEU A 29 3.51 -21.09 2.22
C LEU A 29 4.78 -20.47 1.63
N GLN A 30 5.80 -20.15 2.46
CA GLN A 30 7.10 -19.65 2.01
C GLN A 30 7.81 -20.68 1.12
N ASN A 31 7.87 -21.96 1.54
CA ASN A 31 8.46 -23.05 0.75
C ASN A 31 7.76 -23.22 -0.61
N SER A 32 6.47 -22.89 -0.69
CA SER A 32 5.67 -22.91 -1.91
C SER A 32 5.86 -21.65 -2.79
N GLY A 33 6.66 -20.68 -2.32
CA GLY A 33 7.05 -19.50 -3.09
C GLY A 33 6.36 -18.20 -2.68
N ALA A 34 5.67 -18.15 -1.52
CA ALA A 34 5.26 -16.90 -0.92
C ALA A 34 6.47 -16.12 -0.40
N VAL A 35 6.54 -14.81 -0.64
CA VAL A 35 7.64 -13.95 -0.18
C VAL A 35 7.35 -13.32 1.17
N ALA A 36 6.10 -13.33 1.59
CA ALA A 36 5.62 -12.80 2.86
C ALA A 36 4.32 -13.50 3.27
N VAL A 37 3.82 -13.18 4.47
CA VAL A 37 2.48 -13.56 4.93
C VAL A 37 1.73 -12.32 5.39
N THR A 38 0.42 -12.28 5.11
CA THR A 38 -0.46 -11.17 5.45
C THR A 38 -1.89 -11.65 5.61
N ASP A 39 -2.65 -11.01 6.46
CA ASP A 39 -4.12 -11.07 6.47
C ASP A 39 -4.68 -9.73 5.99
N ASP A 40 -4.15 -9.23 4.86
CA ASP A 40 -4.49 -7.92 4.29
C ASP A 40 -6.01 -7.75 4.11
N GLY A 41 -6.49 -6.58 4.53
CA GLY A 41 -7.91 -6.25 4.67
C GLY A 41 -8.51 -6.59 6.03
N VAL A 42 -7.78 -7.32 6.90
CA VAL A 42 -8.13 -7.55 8.31
C VAL A 42 -6.87 -7.54 9.17
N ASP A 43 -6.98 -7.08 10.42
CA ASP A 43 -5.88 -7.18 11.39
C ASP A 43 -6.04 -8.46 12.23
N VAL A 44 -4.92 -9.04 12.69
CA VAL A 44 -4.97 -10.12 13.69
C VAL A 44 -5.31 -9.49 15.03
N ALA A 45 -6.59 -9.54 15.40
CA ALA A 45 -7.13 -8.83 16.57
C ALA A 45 -6.64 -9.40 17.90
N ASP A 46 -6.47 -10.75 18.00
CA ASP A 46 -5.98 -11.42 19.22
C ASP A 46 -4.47 -11.22 19.36
N GLU A 47 -4.04 -10.45 20.35
CA GLU A 47 -2.63 -10.14 20.61
C GLU A 47 -1.80 -11.39 20.94
N GLY A 48 -2.42 -12.39 21.57
CA GLY A 48 -1.75 -13.67 21.87
C GLY A 48 -1.47 -14.49 20.62
N LEU A 49 -2.41 -14.49 19.68
CA LEU A 49 -2.25 -15.13 18.37
C LEU A 49 -1.23 -14.36 17.51
N LEU A 50 -1.34 -13.03 17.47
CA LEU A 50 -0.39 -12.16 16.74
C LEU A 50 1.04 -12.36 17.26
N ARG A 51 1.23 -12.40 18.58
CA ARG A 51 2.54 -12.69 19.18
C ARG A 51 3.09 -14.02 18.69
N LYS A 52 2.30 -15.10 18.74
CA LYS A 52 2.71 -16.44 18.26
C LYS A 52 3.05 -16.42 16.78
N ALA A 53 2.27 -15.69 15.96
CA ALA A 53 2.56 -15.49 14.54
C ALA A 53 3.93 -14.86 14.33
N MET A 54 4.22 -13.77 15.05
CA MET A 54 5.50 -13.06 14.97
C MET A 54 6.67 -13.92 15.45
N GLU A 55 6.53 -14.68 16.56
CA GLU A 55 7.55 -15.59 17.08
C GLU A 55 7.84 -16.72 16.08
N TYR A 56 6.79 -17.30 15.47
CA TYR A 56 6.93 -18.31 14.43
C TYR A 56 7.62 -17.74 13.18
N ALA A 57 7.18 -16.58 12.72
CA ALA A 57 7.75 -15.91 11.57
C ALA A 57 9.24 -15.57 11.79
N ALA A 58 9.61 -15.06 12.97
CA ALA A 58 11.00 -14.77 13.32
C ALA A 58 11.87 -16.03 13.31
N THR A 59 11.36 -17.16 13.81
CA THR A 59 12.09 -18.45 13.84
C THR A 59 12.42 -18.95 12.42
N HIS A 60 11.59 -18.64 11.44
CA HIS A 60 11.71 -19.17 10.08
C HIS A 60 12.11 -18.10 9.04
N ASP A 61 12.46 -16.90 9.48
CA ASP A 61 12.75 -15.72 8.62
C ASP A 61 11.65 -15.46 7.59
N VAL A 62 10.40 -15.48 8.05
CA VAL A 62 9.23 -15.13 7.24
C VAL A 62 8.91 -13.64 7.47
N LEU A 63 8.73 -12.88 6.40
CA LEU A 63 8.27 -11.49 6.47
C LEU A 63 6.78 -11.48 6.80
N VAL A 64 6.40 -10.78 7.87
CA VAL A 64 4.99 -10.48 8.20
C VAL A 64 4.65 -9.12 7.65
N MET A 65 3.58 -9.04 6.86
CA MET A 65 2.98 -7.79 6.37
C MET A 65 1.65 -7.59 7.08
N SER A 66 1.45 -6.44 7.72
CA SER A 66 0.24 -6.19 8.51
C SER A 66 -0.57 -5.04 7.94
N HIS A 67 -1.82 -5.33 7.59
CA HIS A 67 -2.88 -4.34 7.50
C HIS A 67 -3.22 -3.89 8.91
N CYS A 68 -3.14 -2.61 9.20
CA CYS A 68 -3.26 -2.10 10.56
C CYS A 68 -4.60 -1.40 10.77
N GLU A 69 -5.53 -2.08 11.41
CA GLU A 69 -6.81 -1.53 11.77
C GLU A 69 -7.37 -2.14 13.05
N THR A 70 -8.02 -1.33 13.86
CA THR A 70 -8.75 -1.76 15.04
C THR A 70 -10.25 -1.78 14.74
N ASP A 71 -10.76 -2.95 14.33
CA ASP A 71 -12.15 -3.15 13.88
C ASP A 71 -13.19 -2.56 14.84
N SER A 72 -12.97 -2.68 16.16
CA SER A 72 -13.89 -2.16 17.17
C SER A 72 -14.01 -0.64 17.16
N LEU A 73 -13.09 0.08 16.50
CA LEU A 73 -13.13 1.53 16.33
C LEU A 73 -13.68 1.94 14.96
N THR A 74 -13.68 1.07 13.98
CA THR A 74 -14.24 1.40 12.66
C THR A 74 -15.76 1.45 12.69
N ASP A 75 -16.41 0.56 13.44
CA ASP A 75 -17.86 0.52 13.72
C ASP A 75 -18.73 0.86 12.49
N GLY A 76 -18.42 0.24 11.35
CA GLY A 76 -19.11 0.49 10.09
C GLY A 76 -18.77 1.83 9.40
N GLY A 77 -17.68 2.48 9.79
CA GLY A 77 -17.16 3.66 9.11
C GLY A 77 -16.84 3.39 7.65
N VAL A 78 -17.16 4.33 6.77
CA VAL A 78 -17.04 4.17 5.32
C VAL A 78 -16.06 5.15 4.69
N MET A 79 -15.52 6.07 5.49
CA MET A 79 -14.51 7.06 5.12
C MET A 79 -13.81 7.57 6.37
N HIS A 80 -12.87 8.50 6.24
CA HIS A 80 -12.22 9.15 7.38
C HIS A 80 -13.23 9.92 8.25
N GLU A 81 -13.15 9.74 9.59
CA GLU A 81 -13.91 10.55 10.53
C GLU A 81 -13.37 11.98 10.59
N GLY A 82 -14.18 12.96 10.21
CA GLY A 82 -13.77 14.35 10.19
C GLY A 82 -14.82 15.29 9.65
N TRP A 83 -14.38 16.44 9.16
CA TRP A 83 -15.27 17.46 8.62
C TRP A 83 -16.05 16.95 7.41
N VAL A 84 -15.39 16.25 6.47
CA VAL A 84 -16.03 15.80 5.23
C VAL A 84 -17.07 14.72 5.50
N SER A 85 -16.79 13.73 6.37
CA SER A 85 -17.78 12.72 6.75
C SER A 85 -19.01 13.33 7.43
N THR A 86 -18.80 14.32 8.30
CA THR A 86 -19.89 15.07 8.95
C THR A 86 -20.71 15.82 7.92
N GLN A 87 -20.09 16.49 6.94
CA GLN A 87 -20.77 17.21 5.87
C GLN A 87 -21.60 16.29 4.97
N LEU A 88 -21.09 15.09 4.68
CA LEU A 88 -21.78 14.10 3.85
C LEU A 88 -22.81 13.28 4.65
N GLY A 89 -22.82 13.37 5.97
CA GLY A 89 -23.69 12.55 6.82
C GLY A 89 -23.32 11.06 6.81
N LEU A 90 -22.04 10.75 6.55
CA LEU A 90 -21.52 9.39 6.49
C LEU A 90 -20.81 9.01 7.79
N SER A 91 -20.89 7.72 8.18
CA SER A 91 -20.12 7.19 9.30
C SER A 91 -18.62 7.23 8.99
N GLY A 92 -17.82 7.79 9.91
CA GLY A 92 -16.39 7.91 9.78
C GLY A 92 -15.62 6.84 10.55
N THR A 93 -14.43 6.52 10.07
CA THR A 93 -13.43 5.71 10.76
C THR A 93 -12.38 6.64 11.35
N PRO A 94 -12.21 6.69 12.69
CA PRO A 94 -11.22 7.54 13.35
C PRO A 94 -9.79 7.11 12.96
N ALA A 95 -8.87 8.07 12.92
CA ALA A 95 -7.45 7.80 12.62
C ALA A 95 -6.83 6.86 13.66
N GLU A 96 -7.28 6.93 14.89
CA GLU A 96 -6.84 6.12 16.02
C GLU A 96 -7.07 4.62 15.83
N SER A 97 -7.96 4.22 14.91
CA SER A 97 -8.13 2.81 14.52
C SER A 97 -6.83 2.24 13.92
N GLU A 98 -6.21 3.00 13.01
CA GLU A 98 -4.92 2.65 12.42
C GLU A 98 -3.78 2.84 13.44
N ASP A 99 -3.74 3.96 14.16
CA ASP A 99 -2.68 4.29 15.11
C ASP A 99 -2.49 3.21 16.17
N LEU A 100 -3.57 2.73 16.77
CA LEU A 100 -3.54 1.66 17.79
C LEU A 100 -3.08 0.34 17.21
N ALA A 101 -3.56 -0.04 16.04
CA ALA A 101 -3.15 -1.28 15.38
C ALA A 101 -1.67 -1.24 14.98
N VAL A 102 -1.17 -0.11 14.47
CA VAL A 102 0.26 0.09 14.17
C VAL A 102 1.10 -0.07 15.44
N ALA A 103 0.71 0.59 16.55
CA ALA A 103 1.42 0.47 17.80
C ALA A 103 1.43 -0.98 18.34
N LYS A 104 0.29 -1.69 18.28
CA LYS A 104 0.16 -3.10 18.63
C LYS A 104 1.11 -3.97 17.80
N ASN A 105 1.08 -3.86 16.50
CA ASN A 105 1.91 -4.65 15.59
C ASN A 105 3.41 -4.38 15.81
N ILE A 106 3.83 -3.13 16.02
CA ILE A 106 5.21 -2.76 16.34
C ILE A 106 5.65 -3.41 17.67
N MET A 107 4.81 -3.36 18.70
CA MET A 107 5.13 -3.97 20.00
C MET A 107 5.31 -5.48 19.89
N MET A 108 4.42 -6.18 19.19
CA MET A 108 4.49 -7.64 19.02
C MET A 108 5.68 -8.04 18.14
N GLY A 109 5.92 -7.34 17.03
CA GLY A 109 7.04 -7.60 16.14
C GLY A 109 8.39 -7.38 16.82
N ARG A 110 8.53 -6.30 17.62
CA ARG A 110 9.73 -6.05 18.43
C ARG A 110 9.95 -7.12 19.48
N LEU A 111 8.91 -7.52 20.22
CA LEU A 111 8.98 -8.56 21.24
C LEU A 111 9.50 -9.87 20.66
N ALA A 112 9.06 -10.22 19.47
CA ALA A 112 9.46 -11.43 18.75
C ALA A 112 10.77 -11.27 17.95
N SER A 113 11.31 -10.06 17.80
CA SER A 113 12.41 -9.75 16.85
C SER A 113 12.06 -10.16 15.41
N ALA A 114 10.82 -10.03 15.00
CA ALA A 114 10.31 -10.41 13.70
C ALA A 114 10.64 -9.37 12.64
N ARG A 115 10.69 -9.79 11.37
CA ARG A 115 10.63 -8.89 10.22
C ARG A 115 9.17 -8.49 10.00
N LEU A 116 8.88 -7.20 10.20
CA LEU A 116 7.54 -6.62 10.08
C LEU A 116 7.50 -5.54 9.03
N HIS A 117 6.55 -5.63 8.13
CA HIS A 117 6.23 -4.57 7.17
C HIS A 117 4.79 -4.09 7.40
N LEU A 118 4.63 -2.79 7.64
CA LEU A 118 3.32 -2.17 7.85
C LEU A 118 2.80 -1.65 6.51
N LEU A 119 1.65 -2.18 6.08
CA LEU A 119 1.04 -1.89 4.78
C LEU A 119 0.38 -0.51 4.78
N HIS A 120 0.36 0.15 3.64
CA HIS A 120 -0.43 1.34 3.25
C HIS A 120 -0.77 2.33 4.39
N ASN A 121 0.20 2.69 5.24
CA ASN A 121 -0.02 3.62 6.36
C ASN A 121 -0.56 4.96 5.86
N SER A 122 -1.54 5.52 6.55
CA SER A 122 -2.25 6.72 6.10
C SER A 122 -2.33 7.84 7.14
N THR A 123 -2.05 7.56 8.42
CA THR A 123 -2.27 8.49 9.49
C THR A 123 -0.99 9.13 10.04
N LYS A 124 -1.13 10.30 10.65
CA LYS A 124 -0.06 11.01 11.35
C LYS A 124 0.45 10.21 12.54
N GLY A 125 -0.45 9.64 13.34
CA GLY A 125 -0.06 8.87 14.52
C GLY A 125 0.69 7.59 14.15
N ALA A 126 0.28 6.89 13.09
CA ALA A 126 0.99 5.73 12.55
C ALA A 126 2.44 6.07 12.17
N VAL A 127 2.65 7.12 11.36
CA VAL A 127 4.03 7.49 10.95
C VAL A 127 4.89 7.98 12.12
N GLU A 128 4.30 8.62 13.14
CA GLU A 128 5.00 9.00 14.37
C GLU A 128 5.43 7.76 15.17
N ALA A 129 4.57 6.75 15.31
CA ALA A 129 4.88 5.49 15.96
C ALA A 129 5.98 4.71 15.23
N ILE A 130 5.92 4.63 13.89
CA ILE A 130 6.94 4.00 13.06
C ILE A 130 8.29 4.70 13.22
N ARG A 131 8.32 6.03 13.15
CA ARG A 131 9.53 6.84 13.34
C ARG A 131 10.18 6.56 14.70
N ALA A 132 9.38 6.58 15.78
CA ALA A 132 9.86 6.29 17.12
C ALA A 132 10.40 4.87 17.25
N ALA A 133 9.74 3.89 16.64
CA ALA A 133 10.17 2.50 16.66
C ALA A 133 11.52 2.30 15.95
N LYS A 134 11.69 2.87 14.75
CA LYS A 134 12.96 2.84 14.02
C LYS A 134 14.08 3.55 14.78
N ALA A 135 13.81 4.77 15.31
CA ALA A 135 14.77 5.54 16.10
C ALA A 135 15.23 4.80 17.38
N SER A 136 14.41 3.94 17.91
CA SER A 136 14.75 3.12 19.09
C SER A 136 15.37 1.76 18.75
N GLY A 137 15.78 1.53 17.48
CA GLY A 137 16.56 0.37 17.04
C GLY A 137 15.74 -0.87 16.70
N TYR A 138 14.54 -0.72 16.15
CA TYR A 138 13.83 -1.85 15.57
C TYR A 138 14.17 -1.99 14.08
N ASP A 139 15.30 -2.61 13.77
CA ASP A 139 15.84 -2.74 12.41
C ASP A 139 15.01 -3.67 11.50
N GLY A 140 14.20 -4.55 12.08
CA GLY A 140 13.28 -5.44 11.34
C GLY A 140 12.01 -4.77 10.85
N LEU A 141 11.80 -3.49 11.20
CA LEU A 141 10.59 -2.74 10.85
C LEU A 141 10.76 -1.98 9.53
N THR A 142 9.83 -2.21 8.62
CA THR A 142 9.64 -1.40 7.41
C THR A 142 8.17 -0.99 7.26
N ALA A 143 7.91 0.04 6.46
CA ALA A 143 6.55 0.54 6.26
C ALA A 143 6.39 1.13 4.85
N GLU A 144 5.17 1.10 4.35
CA GLU A 144 4.81 1.68 3.06
C GLU A 144 3.60 2.61 3.14
N VAL A 145 3.40 3.38 2.09
CA VAL A 145 2.22 4.21 1.87
C VAL A 145 1.75 4.04 0.44
N SER A 146 0.44 4.02 0.22
CA SER A 146 -0.09 4.01 -1.13
C SER A 146 -0.07 5.43 -1.74
N VAL A 147 0.16 5.51 -3.06
CA VAL A 147 0.32 6.79 -3.77
C VAL A 147 -0.92 7.69 -3.69
N GLN A 148 -2.12 7.12 -3.54
CA GLN A 148 -3.34 7.88 -3.34
C GLN A 148 -3.35 8.65 -2.02
N HIS A 149 -2.74 8.13 -0.95
CA HIS A 149 -2.65 8.80 0.35
C HIS A 149 -1.61 9.94 0.41
N VAL A 150 -0.82 10.11 -0.64
CA VAL A 150 0.06 11.29 -0.78
C VAL A 150 -0.49 12.33 -1.75
N ALA A 151 -1.48 11.96 -2.58
CA ALA A 151 -1.99 12.80 -3.64
C ALA A 151 -3.38 13.39 -3.35
N LEU A 152 -4.18 12.72 -2.53
CA LEU A 152 -5.58 13.03 -2.30
C LEU A 152 -5.88 13.13 -0.80
N THR A 153 -6.91 13.93 -0.49
CA THR A 153 -7.51 14.01 0.84
C THR A 153 -8.91 13.40 0.83
N ASP A 154 -9.55 13.30 1.99
CA ASP A 154 -10.93 12.89 2.18
C ASP A 154 -11.93 13.75 1.38
N GLU A 155 -11.54 14.96 0.96
CA GLU A 155 -12.33 15.81 0.05
C GLU A 155 -12.64 15.14 -1.30
N ALA A 156 -11.82 14.16 -1.73
CA ALA A 156 -12.09 13.37 -2.92
C ALA A 156 -13.42 12.57 -2.82
N CYS A 157 -13.93 12.35 -1.61
CA CYS A 157 -15.23 11.72 -1.37
C CYS A 157 -16.42 12.65 -1.57
N LEU A 158 -16.21 13.98 -1.71
CA LEU A 158 -17.29 14.93 -1.94
C LEU A 158 -18.09 14.54 -3.20
N GLY A 159 -19.40 14.76 -3.13
CA GLY A 159 -20.32 14.29 -4.17
C GLY A 159 -20.56 12.78 -4.15
N TYR A 160 -20.19 12.10 -3.06
CA TYR A 160 -20.32 10.64 -2.90
C TYR A 160 -19.55 9.84 -3.96
N ASN A 161 -18.33 10.31 -4.30
CA ASN A 161 -17.45 9.64 -5.26
C ASN A 161 -16.98 8.29 -4.73
N THR A 162 -17.64 7.21 -5.19
CA THR A 162 -17.33 5.85 -4.74
C THR A 162 -15.94 5.38 -5.14
N ASN A 163 -15.31 5.94 -6.20
CA ASN A 163 -13.93 5.63 -6.56
C ASN A 163 -12.91 6.12 -5.52
N ALA A 164 -13.30 7.11 -4.68
CA ALA A 164 -12.51 7.60 -3.55
C ALA A 164 -12.74 6.80 -2.26
N LYS A 165 -13.70 5.86 -2.24
CA LYS A 165 -13.90 4.94 -1.11
C LYS A 165 -12.85 3.85 -1.14
N MET A 166 -11.92 3.87 -0.18
CA MET A 166 -10.80 2.92 -0.07
C MET A 166 -10.46 2.62 1.39
N TYR A 167 -9.57 1.67 1.61
CA TYR A 167 -9.23 1.12 2.91
C TYR A 167 -7.71 0.88 3.02
N PRO A 168 -6.97 1.65 3.88
CA PRO A 168 -7.48 2.71 4.76
C PRO A 168 -8.11 3.86 3.98
N PRO A 169 -9.01 4.65 4.60
CA PRO A 169 -9.66 5.76 3.94
C PRO A 169 -8.67 6.90 3.63
N LEU A 170 -8.96 7.68 2.59
CA LEU A 170 -8.28 8.95 2.35
C LEU A 170 -8.48 9.85 3.57
N ARG A 171 -7.39 10.48 4.04
CA ARG A 171 -7.35 11.24 5.27
C ARG A 171 -7.41 12.75 5.02
N SER A 172 -7.57 13.54 6.07
CA SER A 172 -7.47 15.01 6.01
C SER A 172 -6.04 15.46 5.68
N ALA A 173 -5.90 16.73 5.28
CA ALA A 173 -4.65 17.30 4.77
C ALA A 173 -3.47 17.18 5.75
N ASP A 174 -3.70 17.30 7.06
CA ASP A 174 -2.65 17.19 8.08
C ASP A 174 -2.04 15.78 8.16
N HIS A 175 -2.82 14.74 7.90
CA HIS A 175 -2.32 13.38 7.75
C HIS A 175 -1.47 13.23 6.48
N VAL A 176 -1.95 13.74 5.34
CA VAL A 176 -1.21 13.72 4.07
C VAL A 176 0.15 14.42 4.22
N GLU A 177 0.18 15.60 4.85
CA GLU A 177 1.42 16.33 5.13
C GLU A 177 2.39 15.51 6.01
N ALA A 178 1.89 14.84 7.05
CA ALA A 178 2.69 13.99 7.92
C ALA A 178 3.28 12.78 7.18
N VAL A 179 2.49 12.15 6.31
CA VAL A 179 2.93 11.03 5.46
C VAL A 179 4.01 11.50 4.48
N ILE A 180 3.83 12.63 3.81
CA ILE A 180 4.86 13.20 2.91
C ILE A 180 6.15 13.51 3.68
N ALA A 181 6.05 14.05 4.90
CA ALA A 181 7.22 14.28 5.74
C ALA A 181 7.94 12.97 6.09
N ALA A 182 7.19 11.90 6.37
CA ALA A 182 7.72 10.57 6.68
C ALA A 182 8.39 9.88 5.47
N ILE A 183 7.95 10.19 4.23
CA ILE A 183 8.63 9.76 3.00
C ILE A 183 9.96 10.48 2.85
N LYS A 184 10.01 11.78 3.16
CA LYS A 184 11.23 12.62 3.06
C LYS A 184 12.34 12.18 4.01
N ASP A 185 11.99 11.84 5.25
CA ASP A 185 12.93 11.49 6.31
C ASP A 185 13.23 9.99 6.42
N ASP A 186 12.78 9.19 5.45
CA ASP A 186 12.94 7.73 5.39
C ASP A 186 12.24 6.93 6.49
N THR A 187 11.29 7.52 7.19
CA THR A 187 10.37 6.77 8.07
C THR A 187 9.55 5.76 7.25
N ILE A 188 9.07 6.17 6.06
CA ILE A 188 8.40 5.29 5.08
C ILE A 188 9.43 4.78 4.07
N ASP A 189 9.50 3.47 3.90
CA ASP A 189 10.48 2.77 3.07
C ASP A 189 10.03 2.62 1.62
N ALA A 190 8.74 2.38 1.39
CA ALA A 190 8.22 2.05 0.06
C ALA A 190 6.97 2.86 -0.30
N LEU A 191 6.76 3.02 -1.61
CA LEU A 191 5.53 3.53 -2.21
C LEU A 191 4.82 2.38 -2.92
N THR A 192 3.56 2.17 -2.59
CA THR A 192 2.73 1.08 -3.14
C THR A 192 1.53 1.61 -3.92
N THR A 193 0.80 0.72 -4.57
CA THR A 193 -0.40 1.08 -5.34
C THR A 193 -1.68 0.78 -4.59
N ASP A 194 -1.67 -0.19 -3.71
CA ASP A 194 -2.88 -0.75 -3.12
C ASP A 194 -3.97 -0.98 -4.21
N HIS A 195 -3.58 -1.74 -5.25
CA HIS A 195 -4.41 -1.97 -6.43
C HIS A 195 -5.57 -2.92 -6.12
N ALA A 196 -6.75 -2.35 -5.88
CA ALA A 196 -7.97 -3.07 -5.51
C ALA A 196 -9.07 -2.90 -6.58
N PRO A 197 -9.07 -3.76 -7.63
CA PRO A 197 -10.04 -3.71 -8.71
C PRO A 197 -11.40 -4.26 -8.28
N HIS A 198 -12.48 -3.52 -8.57
CA HIS A 198 -13.87 -3.92 -8.35
C HIS A 198 -14.68 -3.84 -9.63
N ILE A 199 -15.69 -4.68 -9.77
CA ILE A 199 -16.62 -4.62 -10.89
C ILE A 199 -17.50 -3.36 -10.78
N GLU A 200 -17.96 -2.87 -11.92
CA GLU A 200 -18.75 -1.63 -11.98
C GLU A 200 -19.97 -1.63 -11.05
N PRO A 201 -20.80 -2.70 -10.96
CA PRO A 201 -21.94 -2.73 -10.04
C PRO A 201 -21.58 -2.50 -8.57
N ASP A 202 -20.38 -2.95 -8.12
CA ASP A 202 -19.93 -2.79 -6.74
C ASP A 202 -19.58 -1.32 -6.42
N LYS A 203 -19.31 -0.52 -7.45
CA LYS A 203 -19.02 0.92 -7.34
C LYS A 203 -20.21 1.81 -7.69
N LEU A 204 -21.13 1.36 -8.56
CA LEU A 204 -22.36 2.05 -8.92
C LEU A 204 -23.50 1.76 -7.91
N THR A 205 -23.23 2.02 -6.65
CA THR A 205 -24.15 1.83 -5.53
C THR A 205 -23.98 3.02 -4.57
N PRO A 206 -24.93 3.26 -3.63
CA PRO A 206 -24.74 4.29 -2.61
C PRO A 206 -23.37 4.15 -1.91
N PHE A 207 -22.76 5.29 -1.55
CA PHE A 207 -21.39 5.32 -1.02
C PHE A 207 -21.18 4.37 0.16
N GLU A 208 -22.16 4.25 1.06
CA GLU A 208 -22.11 3.36 2.23
C GLU A 208 -21.93 1.88 1.85
N HIS A 209 -22.50 1.46 0.71
CA HIS A 209 -22.51 0.08 0.24
C HIS A 209 -21.44 -0.20 -0.84
N ALA A 210 -20.81 0.83 -1.36
CA ALA A 210 -19.79 0.68 -2.39
C ALA A 210 -18.57 -0.09 -1.86
N ALA A 211 -18.00 -0.95 -2.69
CA ALA A 211 -16.77 -1.65 -2.36
C ALA A 211 -15.61 -0.68 -2.12
N MET A 212 -14.74 -0.99 -1.18
CA MET A 212 -13.55 -0.20 -0.85
C MET A 212 -12.39 -0.57 -1.76
N GLY A 213 -11.76 0.42 -2.39
CA GLY A 213 -10.59 0.22 -3.22
C GLY A 213 -10.61 0.98 -4.54
N SER A 214 -9.42 1.16 -5.09
CA SER A 214 -9.18 1.84 -6.36
C SER A 214 -8.13 1.09 -7.17
N THR A 215 -8.20 1.15 -8.50
CA THR A 215 -7.10 0.68 -9.35
C THR A 215 -5.94 1.68 -9.31
N GLY A 216 -4.69 1.20 -9.28
CA GLY A 216 -3.51 2.07 -9.13
C GLY A 216 -2.31 1.70 -10.01
N LEU A 217 -2.24 0.47 -10.60
CA LEU A 217 -1.04 0.00 -11.29
C LEU A 217 -0.64 0.87 -12.49
N GLU A 218 -1.61 1.40 -13.23
CA GLU A 218 -1.34 2.19 -14.44
C GLU A 218 -1.03 3.66 -14.14
N THR A 219 -1.34 4.15 -12.93
CA THR A 219 -1.22 5.56 -12.55
C THR A 219 -0.12 5.82 -11.52
N SER A 220 0.30 4.79 -10.75
CA SER A 220 1.15 4.96 -9.56
C SER A 220 2.43 5.75 -9.80
N PHE A 221 3.15 5.47 -10.90
CA PHE A 221 4.38 6.20 -11.22
C PHE A 221 4.08 7.68 -11.49
N ALA A 222 3.07 7.97 -12.33
CA ALA A 222 2.71 9.33 -12.68
C ALA A 222 2.18 10.11 -11.48
N VAL A 223 1.42 9.47 -10.58
CA VAL A 223 0.96 10.05 -9.32
C VAL A 223 2.15 10.40 -8.43
N ALA A 224 3.04 9.44 -8.16
CA ALA A 224 4.23 9.69 -7.34
C ALA A 224 5.12 10.80 -7.94
N TYR A 225 5.31 10.79 -9.26
CA TYR A 225 6.08 11.83 -9.94
C TYR A 225 5.43 13.21 -9.84
N THR A 226 4.13 13.29 -10.11
CA THR A 226 3.35 14.55 -10.10
C THR A 226 3.27 15.16 -8.71
N TYR A 227 3.00 14.35 -7.67
CA TYR A 227 2.71 14.85 -6.33
C TYR A 227 3.90 14.84 -5.37
N LEU A 228 4.98 14.09 -5.66
CA LEU A 228 6.16 14.06 -4.79
C LEU A 228 7.39 14.68 -5.43
N VAL A 229 7.66 14.40 -6.73
CA VAL A 229 8.91 14.86 -7.38
C VAL A 229 8.75 16.28 -7.92
N ARG A 230 7.71 16.57 -8.67
CA ARG A 230 7.51 17.92 -9.25
C ARG A 230 7.42 19.04 -8.22
N PRO A 231 6.75 18.85 -7.06
CA PRO A 231 6.75 19.83 -5.98
C PRO A 231 8.07 19.86 -5.16
N ASN A 232 9.07 19.04 -5.51
CA ASN A 232 10.34 18.90 -4.80
C ASN A 232 10.19 18.37 -3.35
N HIS A 233 9.19 17.54 -3.08
CA HIS A 233 9.09 16.83 -1.81
C HIS A 233 10.22 15.81 -1.67
N ILE A 234 10.49 15.04 -2.73
CA ILE A 234 11.63 14.12 -2.84
C ILE A 234 12.28 14.24 -4.21
N THR A 235 13.52 13.74 -4.33
CA THR A 235 14.21 13.66 -5.63
C THR A 235 13.68 12.49 -6.47
N PHE A 236 13.84 12.56 -7.78
CA PHE A 236 13.48 11.46 -8.68
C PHE A 236 14.18 10.12 -8.33
N PRO A 237 15.51 10.09 -8.07
CA PRO A 237 16.17 8.86 -7.62
C PRO A 237 15.56 8.28 -6.33
N LYS A 238 15.16 9.13 -5.37
CA LYS A 238 14.51 8.70 -4.13
C LYS A 238 13.14 8.06 -4.40
N MET A 239 12.36 8.63 -5.32
CA MET A 239 11.09 8.02 -5.74
C MET A 239 11.33 6.61 -6.33
N ILE A 240 12.31 6.47 -7.24
CA ILE A 240 12.64 5.17 -7.84
C ILE A 240 13.12 4.18 -6.78
N GLU A 241 13.94 4.62 -5.82
CA GLU A 241 14.36 3.78 -4.70
C GLU A 241 13.13 3.20 -3.97
N LYS A 242 12.18 4.06 -3.59
CA LYS A 242 10.97 3.67 -2.83
C LYS A 242 9.95 2.86 -3.64
N MET A 243 9.97 2.95 -4.97
CA MET A 243 9.06 2.19 -5.84
C MET A 243 9.68 0.90 -6.40
N SER A 244 10.99 0.68 -6.26
CA SER A 244 11.68 -0.44 -6.91
C SER A 244 12.68 -1.14 -5.98
N ILE A 245 13.79 -0.48 -5.61
CA ILE A 245 14.89 -1.10 -4.87
C ILE A 245 14.47 -1.47 -3.45
N ALA A 246 13.82 -0.56 -2.74
CA ALA A 246 13.40 -0.79 -1.36
C ALA A 246 12.35 -1.91 -1.26
N PRO A 247 11.26 -1.93 -2.06
CA PRO A 247 10.33 -3.07 -2.09
C PRO A 247 11.02 -4.41 -2.38
N ALA A 248 11.95 -4.45 -3.35
CA ALA A 248 12.69 -5.68 -3.66
C ALA A 248 13.50 -6.19 -2.46
N ARG A 249 14.16 -5.28 -1.71
CA ARG A 249 14.90 -5.62 -0.49
C ARG A 249 13.97 -6.08 0.63
N ILE A 250 12.82 -5.43 0.81
CA ILE A 250 11.83 -5.79 1.83
C ILE A 250 11.38 -7.23 1.65
N ILE A 251 11.01 -7.62 0.43
CA ILE A 251 10.54 -8.99 0.13
C ILE A 251 11.68 -9.99 -0.16
N GLY A 252 12.94 -9.55 -0.13
CA GLY A 252 14.10 -10.42 -0.26
C GLY A 252 14.32 -10.98 -1.67
N VAL A 253 14.01 -10.20 -2.73
CA VAL A 253 14.24 -10.60 -4.13
C VAL A 253 15.38 -9.79 -4.76
N ASP A 254 16.17 -10.44 -5.61
CA ASP A 254 17.28 -9.79 -6.32
C ASP A 254 16.75 -9.07 -7.56
N LYS A 255 16.14 -7.90 -7.33
CA LYS A 255 15.52 -7.03 -8.35
C LYS A 255 15.79 -5.55 -8.05
N GLY A 256 15.39 -4.69 -8.98
CA GLY A 256 15.48 -3.23 -8.82
C GLY A 256 16.83 -2.62 -9.21
N ALA A 257 17.71 -3.37 -9.86
CA ALA A 257 19.01 -2.89 -10.32
C ALA A 257 19.21 -3.08 -11.83
N LEU A 258 19.97 -2.18 -12.45
CA LEU A 258 20.39 -2.24 -13.86
C LEU A 258 21.89 -2.59 -13.94
N SER A 259 22.36 -3.53 -13.15
CA SER A 259 23.74 -3.99 -13.14
C SER A 259 23.99 -5.06 -14.19
N VAL A 260 25.26 -5.20 -14.61
CA VAL A 260 25.66 -6.30 -15.51
C VAL A 260 25.40 -7.65 -14.85
N GLY A 261 24.66 -8.53 -15.51
CA GLY A 261 24.24 -9.83 -15.00
C GLY A 261 22.89 -9.85 -14.29
N ALA A 262 22.27 -8.69 -14.02
CA ALA A 262 20.90 -8.62 -13.51
C ALA A 262 19.89 -8.99 -14.61
N ASP A 263 18.70 -9.41 -14.19
CA ASP A 263 17.58 -9.61 -15.12
C ASP A 263 17.23 -8.28 -15.82
N ALA A 264 16.96 -8.35 -17.12
CA ALA A 264 16.56 -7.20 -17.90
C ALA A 264 15.06 -6.88 -17.69
N ASP A 265 14.71 -6.42 -16.50
CA ASP A 265 13.39 -5.91 -16.11
C ASP A 265 13.46 -4.39 -16.06
N ILE A 266 12.95 -3.71 -17.11
CA ILE A 266 13.15 -2.28 -17.32
C ILE A 266 11.83 -1.61 -17.65
N ALA A 267 11.51 -0.51 -16.95
CA ALA A 267 10.44 0.41 -17.31
C ALA A 267 11.03 1.72 -17.83
N ILE A 268 10.48 2.23 -18.93
CA ILE A 268 10.90 3.48 -19.55
C ILE A 268 9.75 4.47 -19.49
N PHE A 269 10.02 5.66 -18.99
CA PHE A 269 9.02 6.71 -18.81
C PHE A 269 9.41 7.99 -19.54
N ASP A 270 8.44 8.65 -20.17
CA ASP A 270 8.56 10.03 -20.62
C ASP A 270 8.13 10.96 -19.49
N LEU A 271 9.10 11.66 -18.88
CA LEU A 271 8.87 12.56 -17.75
C LEU A 271 8.32 13.93 -18.17
N SER A 272 8.28 14.23 -19.46
CA SER A 272 7.77 15.49 -20.00
C SER A 272 6.32 15.39 -20.46
N GLN A 273 5.77 14.19 -20.59
CA GLN A 273 4.41 13.98 -21.10
C GLN A 273 3.38 14.24 -20.02
N ASP A 274 2.57 15.28 -20.19
CA ASP A 274 1.32 15.47 -19.46
C ASP A 274 0.21 14.68 -20.18
N TRP A 275 -0.66 14.04 -19.37
CA TRP A 275 -1.77 13.25 -19.90
C TRP A 275 -2.95 13.23 -18.94
N ILE A 276 -4.15 13.07 -19.49
CA ILE A 276 -5.38 12.90 -18.69
C ILE A 276 -5.57 11.39 -18.48
N VAL A 277 -5.80 11.00 -17.24
CA VAL A 277 -6.15 9.61 -16.92
C VAL A 277 -7.53 9.30 -17.51
N ASP A 278 -7.59 8.25 -18.31
CA ASP A 278 -8.83 7.69 -18.86
C ASP A 278 -8.92 6.22 -18.43
N ALA A 279 -9.62 5.98 -17.35
CA ALA A 279 -9.78 4.64 -16.79
C ALA A 279 -10.50 3.70 -17.76
N ALA A 280 -11.39 4.23 -18.61
CA ALA A 280 -12.12 3.43 -19.59
C ALA A 280 -11.18 2.81 -20.64
N SER A 281 -10.14 3.54 -21.06
CA SER A 281 -9.13 3.07 -22.02
C SER A 281 -8.01 2.26 -21.38
N GLY A 282 -7.92 2.18 -20.05
CA GLY A 282 -6.89 1.44 -19.32
C GLY A 282 -6.94 -0.07 -19.57
N HIS A 283 -5.84 -0.77 -19.28
CA HIS A 283 -5.71 -2.21 -19.45
C HIS A 283 -6.43 -3.02 -18.36
N SER A 284 -6.61 -2.45 -17.17
CA SER A 284 -7.39 -3.11 -16.11
C SER A 284 -8.81 -3.39 -16.59
N LYS A 285 -9.34 -4.58 -16.27
CA LYS A 285 -10.75 -4.91 -16.51
C LYS A 285 -11.68 -4.04 -15.66
N ALA A 286 -11.28 -3.76 -14.43
CA ALA A 286 -11.96 -2.84 -13.53
C ALA A 286 -11.62 -1.39 -13.87
N LYS A 287 -12.59 -0.49 -13.73
CA LYS A 287 -12.48 0.92 -14.10
C LYS A 287 -12.59 1.87 -12.90
N ASN A 288 -12.56 1.34 -11.68
CA ASN A 288 -12.67 2.09 -10.43
C ASN A 288 -11.36 2.82 -10.09
N CYS A 289 -10.95 3.76 -10.90
CA CYS A 289 -9.75 4.57 -10.70
C CYS A 289 -10.11 5.91 -10.07
N VAL A 290 -9.56 6.20 -8.89
CA VAL A 290 -9.78 7.48 -8.21
C VAL A 290 -9.18 8.67 -8.96
N PHE A 291 -8.19 8.42 -9.81
CA PHE A 291 -7.53 9.46 -10.63
C PHE A 291 -8.17 9.62 -12.02
N ASP A 292 -9.29 8.98 -12.32
CA ASP A 292 -9.97 9.17 -13.59
C ASP A 292 -10.27 10.64 -13.85
N GLY A 293 -9.92 11.15 -15.03
CA GLY A 293 -10.03 12.58 -15.38
C GLY A 293 -8.91 13.49 -14.83
N HIS A 294 -8.02 13.00 -13.97
CA HIS A 294 -6.90 13.80 -13.46
C HIS A 294 -5.81 14.00 -14.51
N SER A 295 -5.20 15.20 -14.52
CA SER A 295 -4.00 15.47 -15.29
C SER A 295 -2.76 15.05 -14.50
N LEU A 296 -2.00 14.13 -15.04
CA LEU A 296 -0.75 13.63 -14.46
C LEU A 296 0.41 13.86 -15.42
N THR A 297 1.63 13.96 -14.86
CA THR A 297 2.89 14.06 -15.63
C THR A 297 3.69 12.77 -15.48
N GLY A 298 4.34 12.36 -16.56
CA GLY A 298 5.16 11.15 -16.58
C GLY A 298 4.35 9.93 -17.03
N ARG A 299 4.71 9.37 -18.19
CA ARG A 299 3.97 8.25 -18.77
C ARG A 299 4.90 7.10 -19.09
N CYS A 300 4.50 5.89 -18.72
CA CYS A 300 5.22 4.69 -19.15
C CYS A 300 5.09 4.52 -20.67
N VAL A 301 6.23 4.50 -21.37
CA VAL A 301 6.27 4.33 -22.81
C VAL A 301 6.72 2.93 -23.23
N MET A 302 7.41 2.19 -22.34
CA MET A 302 7.80 0.81 -22.61
C MET A 302 8.06 0.05 -21.30
N THR A 303 7.68 -1.23 -21.31
CA THR A 303 8.05 -2.19 -20.25
C THR A 303 8.74 -3.40 -20.90
N ILE A 304 9.91 -3.75 -20.37
CA ILE A 304 10.68 -4.93 -20.71
C ILE A 304 10.71 -5.83 -19.49
N SER A 305 10.45 -7.12 -19.64
CA SER A 305 10.56 -8.09 -18.57
C SER A 305 11.23 -9.36 -19.09
N GLY A 306 12.28 -9.81 -18.37
CA GLY A 306 13.11 -10.92 -18.79
C GLY A 306 13.77 -10.69 -20.16
N GLY A 307 14.13 -9.44 -20.50
CA GLY A 307 14.73 -9.07 -21.78
C GLY A 307 13.75 -8.97 -22.95
N ALA A 308 12.45 -9.20 -22.75
CA ALA A 308 11.43 -9.10 -23.79
C ALA A 308 10.51 -7.90 -23.58
N VAL A 309 10.22 -7.15 -24.64
CA VAL A 309 9.25 -6.05 -24.61
C VAL A 309 7.86 -6.63 -24.33
N LYS A 310 7.22 -6.20 -23.22
CA LYS A 310 5.88 -6.63 -22.82
C LYS A 310 4.82 -5.56 -23.08
N TYR A 311 5.23 -4.30 -23.07
CA TYR A 311 4.36 -3.15 -23.34
C TYR A 311 5.13 -2.09 -24.13
N ARG A 312 4.44 -1.43 -25.06
CA ARG A 312 4.89 -0.23 -25.75
C ARG A 312 3.65 0.64 -26.01
N LEU A 313 3.76 1.93 -25.64
CA LEU A 313 2.74 2.95 -25.89
C LEU A 313 2.61 3.21 -27.39
#